data_821cb35f2cbfa6a7b52cd9a5523afa8c
#
_entry.id   821cb35f2cbfa6a7b52cd9a5523afa8c
#
_cell.length_a   1.000
_cell.length_b   1.000
_cell.length_c   1.000
_cell.angle_alpha   90.00
_cell.angle_beta   90.00
_cell.angle_gamma   90.00
#
_symmetry.space_group_name_H-M   'P 1'
#
loop_
_entity.id
_entity.type
_entity.pdbx_description
1 polymer ?
#
loop_
_entity_poly.entity_id
_entity_poly.type
_entity_poly.pdbx_seq_one_letter_code
_entity_poly.pdbx_strand_id
1 'polypeptide(L)'
;VDATIGLGDASYQKLVYRGNIYQPIYKDWVARGYTKLGYGNNLPFYENFYAGGYGSVRGYEASTLGPKSESYNNAINGTTENLDEEVGGNALVSFGTELILPMPFKGDWADQVRPVLFAEGGQVFDTTDKENRTFIDPDTTNPNRDTGVPLLTQDNKLRFSAGLGVTWYTPIGPISLSYAVPIGDKEGDETEKVQFQIGNTF
;
A
#
# COMPACT_ATOMS: atom_id res chain seq x y z
N VAL A 1 -8.94 -16.41 -3.63
CA VAL A 1 -9.97 -15.36 -3.49
C VAL A 1 -10.54 -15.46 -2.10
N ASP A 2 -10.51 -14.38 -1.36
CA ASP A 2 -11.04 -14.33 0.01
C ASP A 2 -12.23 -13.37 0.01
N ALA A 3 -13.36 -13.83 0.57
CA ALA A 3 -14.54 -13.01 0.75
C ALA A 3 -14.89 -12.98 2.25
N THR A 4 -15.09 -11.81 2.80
CA THR A 4 -15.46 -11.59 4.19
C THR A 4 -16.79 -10.84 4.28
N ILE A 5 -17.69 -11.31 5.13
CA ILE A 5 -18.97 -10.67 5.42
C ILE A 5 -19.01 -10.40 6.91
N GLY A 6 -19.07 -9.14 7.30
CA GLY A 6 -19.34 -8.72 8.67
C GLY A 6 -20.84 -8.76 8.94
N LEU A 7 -21.22 -9.28 10.09
CA LEU A 7 -22.61 -9.34 10.57
C LEU A 7 -22.73 -8.64 11.92
N GLY A 8 -23.90 -8.06 12.19
CA GLY A 8 -24.17 -7.33 13.42
C GLY A 8 -24.16 -5.82 13.20
N ASP A 9 -23.73 -5.06 14.21
CA ASP A 9 -23.74 -3.58 14.18
C ASP A 9 -22.85 -2.99 13.09
N ALA A 10 -21.80 -3.71 12.66
CA ALA A 10 -20.95 -3.38 11.53
C ALA A 10 -21.20 -4.37 10.38
N SER A 11 -22.26 -4.15 9.61
CA SER A 11 -22.54 -4.95 8.42
C SER A 11 -21.71 -4.44 7.23
N TYR A 12 -20.74 -5.24 6.75
CA TYR A 12 -19.88 -4.91 5.61
C TYR A 12 -19.59 -6.12 4.74
N GLN A 13 -19.10 -5.87 3.53
CA GLN A 13 -18.65 -6.89 2.59
C GLN A 13 -17.25 -6.53 2.10
N LYS A 14 -16.34 -7.51 2.13
CA LYS A 14 -14.95 -7.33 1.66
C LYS A 14 -14.55 -8.48 0.76
N LEU A 15 -14.04 -8.16 -0.42
CA LEU A 15 -13.52 -9.12 -1.38
C LEU A 15 -12.05 -8.82 -1.65
N VAL A 16 -11.20 -9.86 -1.55
CA VAL A 16 -9.78 -9.76 -1.89
C VAL A 16 -9.42 -10.86 -2.87
N TYR A 17 -8.86 -10.47 -4.00
CA TYR A 17 -8.25 -11.38 -4.96
C TYR A 17 -6.73 -11.28 -4.88
N ARG A 18 -6.05 -12.43 -4.80
CA ARG A 18 -4.60 -12.53 -4.90
C ARG A 18 -4.24 -13.51 -6.01
N GLY A 19 -3.40 -13.08 -6.93
CA GLY A 19 -2.89 -13.89 -8.04
C GLY A 19 -1.38 -13.90 -8.05
N ASN A 20 -0.78 -15.06 -8.28
CA ASN A 20 0.65 -15.21 -8.52
C ASN A 20 0.84 -16.15 -9.70
N ILE A 21 1.74 -15.82 -10.59
CA ILE A 21 2.18 -16.66 -11.70
C ILE A 21 3.71 -16.72 -11.71
N TYR A 22 4.24 -17.90 -11.90
CA TYR A 22 5.68 -18.13 -12.00
C TYR A 22 5.98 -18.79 -13.34
N GLN A 23 6.93 -18.23 -14.07
CA GLN A 23 7.36 -18.73 -15.37
C GLN A 23 8.88 -18.85 -15.39
N PRO A 24 9.43 -20.06 -15.47
CA PRO A 24 10.84 -20.26 -15.82
C PRO A 24 11.11 -19.68 -17.21
N ILE A 25 12.12 -18.81 -17.33
CA ILE A 25 12.45 -18.14 -18.60
C ILE A 25 13.78 -18.58 -19.19
N TYR A 26 14.78 -18.81 -18.35
CA TYR A 26 16.09 -19.25 -18.80
C TYR A 26 16.86 -19.90 -17.65
N LYS A 27 17.26 -21.19 -17.80
CA LYS A 27 17.95 -21.96 -16.74
C LYS A 27 17.23 -21.80 -15.39
N ASP A 28 17.92 -21.22 -14.38
CA ASP A 28 17.41 -21.00 -13.03
C ASP A 28 16.77 -19.61 -12.83
N TRP A 29 16.53 -18.89 -13.92
CA TRP A 29 15.83 -17.59 -13.89
C TRP A 29 14.33 -17.80 -13.92
N VAL A 30 13.63 -17.20 -12.98
CA VAL A 30 12.17 -17.30 -12.88
C VAL A 30 11.57 -15.90 -12.89
N ALA A 31 10.66 -15.67 -13.84
CA ALA A 31 9.80 -14.50 -13.79
C ALA A 31 8.58 -14.79 -12.89
N ARG A 32 8.27 -13.88 -12.01
CA ARG A 32 7.04 -13.88 -11.19
C ARG A 32 6.21 -12.67 -11.55
N GLY A 33 4.93 -12.88 -11.81
CA GLY A 33 3.92 -11.81 -11.83
C GLY A 33 2.97 -11.99 -10.66
N TYR A 34 2.54 -10.90 -10.06
CA TYR A 34 1.58 -10.96 -8.97
C TYR A 34 0.62 -9.77 -8.98
N THR A 35 -0.55 -9.99 -8.41
CA THR A 35 -1.56 -8.96 -8.24
C THR A 35 -2.37 -9.18 -6.97
N LYS A 36 -2.78 -8.08 -6.36
CA LYS A 36 -3.72 -8.06 -5.24
C LYS A 36 -4.75 -6.99 -5.53
N LEU A 37 -5.99 -7.39 -5.64
CA LEU A 37 -7.13 -6.51 -5.84
C LEU A 37 -8.06 -6.64 -4.64
N GLY A 38 -8.52 -5.53 -4.12
CA GLY A 38 -9.43 -5.49 -2.99
C GLY A 38 -10.59 -4.54 -3.26
N TYR A 39 -11.77 -4.91 -2.83
CA TYR A 39 -12.91 -4.02 -2.81
C TYR A 39 -13.80 -4.33 -1.61
N GLY A 40 -14.29 -3.28 -0.97
CA GLY A 40 -15.20 -3.42 0.15
C GLY A 40 -16.33 -2.41 0.10
N ASN A 41 -17.48 -2.84 0.58
CA ASN A 41 -18.65 -2.01 0.72
C ASN A 41 -18.97 -1.84 2.20
N ASN A 42 -19.20 -0.60 2.63
CA ASN A 42 -19.49 -0.22 4.01
C ASN A 42 -18.43 -0.72 5.02
N LEU A 43 -17.14 -0.65 4.63
CA LEU A 43 -16.05 -1.07 5.50
C LEU A 43 -15.96 -0.19 6.74
N PRO A 44 -15.86 -0.76 7.94
CA PRO A 44 -15.38 -0.03 9.09
C PRO A 44 -13.91 0.33 8.91
N PHE A 45 -13.44 1.42 9.51
CA PHE A 45 -12.10 1.96 9.31
C PHE A 45 -10.97 0.94 9.55
N TYR A 46 -11.14 0.03 10.50
CA TYR A 46 -10.16 -1.01 10.83
C TYR A 46 -10.09 -2.15 9.78
N GLU A 47 -11.01 -2.20 8.84
CA GLU A 47 -11.04 -3.13 7.71
C GLU A 47 -10.60 -2.47 6.39
N ASN A 48 -10.25 -1.19 6.41
CA ASN A 48 -9.77 -0.49 5.22
C ASN A 48 -8.53 -1.18 4.65
N PHE A 49 -8.34 -0.99 3.35
CA PHE A 49 -7.12 -1.38 2.67
C PHE A 49 -6.05 -0.31 2.85
N TYR A 50 -4.81 -0.76 2.90
CA TYR A 50 -3.61 0.07 2.92
C TYR A 50 -2.62 -0.44 1.87
N ALA A 51 -1.79 0.44 1.34
CA ALA A 51 -0.72 0.13 0.41
C ALA A 51 0.55 0.93 0.75
N GLY A 52 1.68 0.52 0.18
CA GLY A 52 3.02 0.95 0.52
C GLY A 52 3.80 -0.15 1.22
N GLY A 53 5.11 -0.17 1.06
CA GLY A 53 5.99 -1.15 1.66
C GLY A 53 5.97 -2.54 1.04
N TYR A 54 6.60 -3.49 1.74
CA TYR A 54 6.63 -4.89 1.32
C TYR A 54 5.23 -5.48 1.15
N GLY A 55 5.05 -6.25 0.07
CA GLY A 55 3.77 -6.88 -0.25
C GLY A 55 2.76 -5.98 -0.95
N SER A 56 3.15 -4.76 -1.30
CA SER A 56 2.34 -3.81 -2.04
C SER A 56 3.19 -3.03 -3.05
N VAL A 57 3.76 -1.88 -2.69
CA VAL A 57 4.63 -1.06 -3.55
C VAL A 57 5.86 -0.68 -2.74
N ARG A 58 6.96 -1.41 -2.91
CA ARG A 58 8.25 -1.10 -2.25
C ARG A 58 8.77 0.26 -2.70
N GLY A 59 9.54 0.94 -1.84
CA GLY A 59 10.06 2.29 -2.10
C GLY A 59 9.18 3.40 -1.53
N TYR A 60 7.96 3.08 -1.16
CA TYR A 60 7.07 3.92 -0.35
C TYR A 60 7.00 3.36 1.07
N GLU A 61 6.82 4.21 2.05
CA GLU A 61 6.67 3.78 3.44
C GLU A 61 5.43 2.91 3.62
N ALA A 62 5.45 2.03 4.61
CA ALA A 62 4.38 1.06 4.83
C ALA A 62 3.06 1.75 5.14
N SER A 63 2.01 1.39 4.39
CA SER A 63 0.63 1.89 4.56
C SER A 63 0.39 3.36 4.21
N THR A 64 1.32 4.05 3.55
CA THR A 64 1.22 5.49 3.26
C THR A 64 0.59 5.83 1.90
N LEU A 65 0.34 4.83 1.06
CA LEU A 65 -0.30 5.05 -0.24
C LEU A 65 -1.81 4.93 -0.13
N GLY A 66 -2.50 6.04 -0.28
CA GLY A 66 -3.96 6.07 -0.23
C GLY A 66 -4.53 7.41 0.19
N PRO A 67 -5.84 7.42 0.53
CA PRO A 67 -6.50 8.58 1.08
C PRO A 67 -5.91 9.01 2.42
N LYS A 68 -5.75 10.31 2.58
CA LYS A 68 -5.30 10.95 3.82
C LYS A 68 -6.42 11.80 4.41
N SER A 69 -6.50 11.87 5.74
CA SER A 69 -7.44 12.76 6.41
C SER A 69 -6.86 14.16 6.50
N GLU A 70 -7.68 15.17 6.28
CA GLU A 70 -7.30 16.55 6.61
C GLU A 70 -7.48 16.80 8.11
N SER A 71 -6.58 17.59 8.69
CA SER A 71 -6.70 17.98 10.10
C SER A 71 -7.79 19.05 10.26
N TYR A 72 -8.66 18.84 11.24
CA TYR A 72 -9.66 19.83 11.65
C TYR A 72 -9.03 21.21 12.02
N ASN A 73 -7.85 21.21 12.62
CA ASN A 73 -7.14 22.45 12.96
C ASN A 73 -6.69 23.22 11.72
N ASN A 74 -6.33 22.54 10.65
CA ASN A 74 -6.00 23.16 9.36
C ASN A 74 -7.25 23.80 8.75
N ALA A 75 -8.40 23.16 8.89
CA ALA A 75 -9.67 23.64 8.38
C ALA A 75 -10.11 24.97 9.01
N ILE A 76 -9.87 25.15 10.32
CA ILE A 76 -10.34 26.33 11.06
C ILE A 76 -9.28 27.44 11.10
N ASN A 77 -8.04 27.11 11.32
CA ASN A 77 -6.99 28.09 11.60
C ASN A 77 -6.16 28.47 10.38
N GLY A 78 -6.31 27.78 9.24
CA GLY A 78 -5.51 27.98 8.05
C GLY A 78 -4.02 27.64 8.27
N THR A 79 -3.71 26.87 9.29
CA THR A 79 -2.34 26.41 9.57
C THR A 79 -2.09 25.13 8.82
N THR A 80 -1.05 25.11 8.02
CA THR A 80 -0.58 23.91 7.29
C THR A 80 0.31 23.04 8.18
N GLU A 81 -0.14 22.68 9.38
CA GLU A 81 0.52 21.58 10.08
C GLU A 81 0.05 20.28 9.39
N ASN A 82 0.96 19.64 8.68
CA ASN A 82 0.75 18.38 7.98
C ASN A 82 0.52 17.26 9.01
N LEU A 83 -0.69 17.16 9.49
CA LEU A 83 -1.19 16.00 10.25
C LEU A 83 -2.07 15.16 9.32
N ASP A 84 -1.59 14.92 8.11
CA ASP A 84 -2.24 14.03 7.16
C ASP A 84 -2.08 12.60 7.67
N GLU A 85 -3.11 12.06 8.32
CA GLU A 85 -3.13 10.66 8.75
C GLU A 85 -3.65 9.78 7.63
N GLU A 86 -2.96 8.66 7.38
CA GLU A 86 -3.39 7.66 6.43
C GLU A 86 -4.62 6.93 6.97
N VAL A 87 -5.74 7.11 6.29
CA VAL A 87 -7.01 6.47 6.69
C VAL A 87 -7.32 5.20 5.90
N GLY A 88 -6.50 4.91 4.89
CA GLY A 88 -6.77 3.82 3.96
C GLY A 88 -8.02 4.04 3.13
N GLY A 89 -8.46 3.03 2.41
CA GLY A 89 -9.62 3.12 1.54
C GLY A 89 -10.36 1.79 1.37
N ASN A 90 -11.45 1.83 0.64
CA ASN A 90 -12.28 0.66 0.40
C ASN A 90 -11.98 -0.07 -0.91
N ALA A 91 -11.05 0.42 -1.72
CA ALA A 91 -10.59 -0.24 -2.93
C ALA A 91 -9.06 -0.25 -3.00
N LEU A 92 -8.48 -1.39 -3.39
CA LEU A 92 -7.04 -1.61 -3.51
C LEU A 92 -6.71 -2.18 -4.87
N VAL A 93 -5.72 -1.61 -5.51
CA VAL A 93 -5.05 -2.18 -6.69
C VAL A 93 -3.55 -2.24 -6.40
N SER A 94 -2.96 -3.43 -6.46
CA SER A 94 -1.52 -3.62 -6.37
C SER A 94 -1.10 -4.74 -7.31
N PHE A 95 -0.02 -4.55 -8.03
CA PHE A 95 0.54 -5.52 -8.96
C PHE A 95 2.04 -5.33 -9.09
N GLY A 96 2.72 -6.36 -9.54
CA GLY A 96 4.14 -6.28 -9.78
C GLY A 96 4.69 -7.45 -10.57
N THR A 97 5.93 -7.28 -10.99
CA THR A 97 6.73 -8.33 -11.60
C THR A 97 8.06 -8.43 -10.89
N GLU A 98 8.56 -9.64 -10.76
CA GLU A 98 9.88 -9.92 -10.22
C GLU A 98 10.64 -10.85 -11.16
N LEU A 99 11.91 -10.58 -11.34
CA LEU A 99 12.86 -11.47 -11.97
C LEU A 99 13.75 -12.06 -10.87
N ILE A 100 13.49 -13.31 -10.53
CA ILE A 100 14.23 -14.07 -9.52
C ILE A 100 15.45 -14.67 -10.19
N LEU A 101 16.62 -14.33 -9.68
CA LEU A 101 17.91 -14.71 -10.24
C LEU A 101 18.56 -15.81 -9.39
N PRO A 102 19.31 -16.75 -10.01
CA PRO A 102 20.17 -17.62 -9.26
C PRO A 102 21.32 -16.81 -8.64
N MET A 103 21.84 -17.28 -7.51
CA MET A 103 23.02 -16.67 -6.91
C MET A 103 24.23 -16.86 -7.82
N PRO A 104 24.97 -15.79 -8.16
CA PRO A 104 26.13 -15.90 -9.08
C PRO A 104 27.35 -16.60 -8.47
N PHE A 105 27.34 -16.80 -7.16
CA PHE A 105 28.41 -17.45 -6.42
C PHE A 105 28.02 -18.85 -5.99
N LYS A 106 28.99 -19.75 -5.87
CA LYS A 106 28.81 -21.12 -5.38
C LYS A 106 29.18 -21.19 -3.89
N GLY A 107 28.43 -21.92 -3.12
CA GLY A 107 28.64 -22.13 -1.68
C GLY A 107 27.42 -22.74 -1.03
N ASP A 108 27.55 -23.34 0.13
CA ASP A 108 26.46 -24.04 0.84
C ASP A 108 25.27 -23.13 1.18
N TRP A 109 25.48 -21.81 1.20
CA TRP A 109 24.46 -20.80 1.45
C TRP A 109 23.84 -20.24 0.16
N ALA A 110 24.46 -20.47 -1.01
CA ALA A 110 24.01 -19.89 -2.27
C ALA A 110 22.59 -20.33 -2.65
N ASP A 111 22.22 -21.56 -2.31
CA ASP A 111 20.87 -22.10 -2.55
C ASP A 111 19.79 -21.48 -1.65
N GLN A 112 20.19 -20.81 -0.57
CA GLN A 112 19.29 -20.16 0.39
C GLN A 112 19.06 -18.68 0.07
N VAL A 113 19.82 -18.09 -0.86
CA VAL A 113 19.75 -16.66 -1.19
C VAL A 113 19.22 -16.48 -2.60
N ARG A 114 18.24 -15.59 -2.74
CA ARG A 114 17.58 -15.26 -4.01
C ARG A 114 17.63 -13.76 -4.27
N PRO A 115 18.52 -13.30 -5.15
CA PRO A 115 18.46 -11.93 -5.67
C PRO A 115 17.24 -11.76 -6.57
N VAL A 116 16.62 -10.59 -6.52
CA VAL A 116 15.46 -10.24 -7.34
C VAL A 116 15.62 -8.85 -7.92
N LEU A 117 15.16 -8.67 -9.16
CA LEU A 117 14.85 -7.36 -9.72
C LEU A 117 13.34 -7.25 -9.78
N PHE A 118 12.78 -6.08 -9.49
CA PHE A 118 11.34 -5.94 -9.46
C PHE A 118 10.88 -4.60 -10.02
N ALA A 119 9.61 -4.57 -10.46
CA ALA A 119 8.84 -3.39 -10.74
C ALA A 119 7.42 -3.59 -10.21
N GLU A 120 6.92 -2.60 -9.50
CA GLU A 120 5.65 -2.66 -8.77
C GLU A 120 4.81 -1.42 -9.04
N GLY A 121 3.50 -1.57 -8.89
CA GLY A 121 2.58 -0.45 -8.95
C GLY A 121 1.33 -0.74 -8.13
N GLY A 122 0.76 0.30 -7.58
CA GLY A 122 -0.47 0.18 -6.80
C GLY A 122 -0.94 1.49 -6.23
N GLN A 123 -2.14 1.45 -5.66
CA GLN A 123 -2.77 2.54 -4.94
C GLN A 123 -3.99 2.02 -4.17
N VAL A 124 -4.36 2.73 -3.14
CA VAL A 124 -5.62 2.58 -2.43
C VAL A 124 -6.52 3.76 -2.74
N PHE A 125 -7.81 3.49 -2.88
CA PHE A 125 -8.82 4.49 -3.20
C PHE A 125 -9.96 4.41 -2.18
N ASP A 126 -10.55 5.56 -1.87
CA ASP A 126 -11.87 5.64 -1.25
C ASP A 126 -12.90 5.98 -2.34
N THR A 127 -13.86 5.09 -2.53
CA THR A 127 -14.93 5.24 -3.54
C THR A 127 -16.26 5.66 -2.90
N THR A 128 -16.25 6.13 -1.65
CA THR A 128 -17.46 6.42 -0.86
C THR A 128 -17.85 7.91 -0.82
N ASP A 129 -17.36 8.72 -1.76
CA ASP A 129 -17.63 10.18 -1.86
C ASP A 129 -17.24 11.00 -0.62
N LYS A 130 -16.36 10.47 0.23
CA LYS A 130 -15.91 11.20 1.43
C LYS A 130 -15.06 12.43 1.07
N GLU A 131 -14.40 12.43 -0.08
CA GLU A 131 -13.67 13.59 -0.60
C GLU A 131 -14.57 14.79 -0.89
N ASN A 132 -15.86 14.54 -1.15
CA ASN A 132 -16.87 15.59 -1.37
C ASN A 132 -17.52 16.10 -0.08
N ARG A 133 -17.19 15.51 1.07
CA ARG A 133 -17.66 15.95 2.37
C ARG A 133 -16.64 16.89 2.99
N THR A 134 -17.14 17.94 3.58
CA THR A 134 -16.33 18.95 4.26
C THR A 134 -16.52 18.90 5.76
N PHE A 135 -15.58 19.44 6.51
CA PHE A 135 -15.75 19.64 7.93
C PHE A 135 -16.82 20.70 8.20
N ILE A 136 -17.69 20.40 9.15
CA ILE A 136 -18.66 21.37 9.68
C ILE A 136 -18.03 22.01 10.91
N ASP A 137 -17.93 23.35 10.89
CA ASP A 137 -17.45 24.12 12.04
C ASP A 137 -18.46 24.02 13.20
N PRO A 138 -18.04 23.48 14.35
CA PRO A 138 -18.92 23.41 15.53
C PRO A 138 -19.02 24.75 16.26
N ASP A 139 -18.61 25.87 15.66
CA ASP A 139 -18.80 27.19 16.28
C ASP A 139 -20.24 27.33 16.75
N THR A 140 -20.37 27.67 18.01
CA THR A 140 -21.67 27.85 18.69
C THR A 140 -22.53 28.98 18.08
N THR A 141 -21.91 29.87 17.32
CA THR A 141 -22.61 30.98 16.63
C THR A 141 -23.17 30.57 15.28
N ASN A 142 -22.57 29.56 14.62
CA ASN A 142 -23.06 28.99 13.38
C ASN A 142 -22.66 27.49 13.25
N PRO A 143 -23.37 26.60 13.95
CA PRO A 143 -22.99 25.18 14.06
C PRO A 143 -23.08 24.38 12.74
N ASN A 144 -23.54 24.99 11.66
CA ASN A 144 -23.64 24.36 10.33
C ASN A 144 -22.74 25.05 9.31
N ARG A 145 -21.74 25.81 9.75
CA ARG A 145 -20.80 26.45 8.85
C ARG A 145 -19.92 25.39 8.19
N ASP A 146 -20.06 25.28 6.88
CA ASP A 146 -19.15 24.49 6.06
C ASP A 146 -17.79 25.19 5.97
N THR A 147 -16.72 24.50 6.35
CA THR A 147 -15.36 25.06 6.29
C THR A 147 -14.78 25.05 4.87
N GLY A 148 -15.40 24.31 3.94
CA GLY A 148 -14.89 24.13 2.59
C GLY A 148 -13.65 23.19 2.51
N VAL A 149 -13.18 22.66 3.65
CA VAL A 149 -12.05 21.74 3.70
C VAL A 149 -12.57 20.29 3.63
N PRO A 150 -12.12 19.48 2.67
CA PRO A 150 -12.58 18.11 2.53
C PRO A 150 -12.16 17.25 3.74
N LEU A 151 -12.96 16.24 4.07
CA LEU A 151 -12.62 15.25 5.12
C LEU A 151 -11.48 14.35 4.72
N LEU A 152 -11.33 14.12 3.43
CA LEU A 152 -10.29 13.29 2.83
C LEU A 152 -9.70 13.98 1.62
N THR A 153 -8.40 13.84 1.47
CA THR A 153 -7.70 14.11 0.22
C THR A 153 -7.19 12.79 -0.37
N GLN A 154 -7.32 12.61 -1.66
CA GLN A 154 -6.76 11.47 -2.37
C GLN A 154 -6.26 11.86 -3.75
N ASP A 155 -5.14 11.26 -4.16
CA ASP A 155 -4.71 11.28 -5.56
C ASP A 155 -5.10 9.94 -6.22
N ASN A 156 -5.94 10.02 -7.24
CA ASN A 156 -6.44 8.84 -7.97
C ASN A 156 -5.41 8.23 -8.93
N LYS A 157 -4.11 8.55 -8.78
CA LYS A 157 -3.05 8.03 -9.65
C LYS A 157 -2.31 6.88 -8.99
N LEU A 158 -2.04 5.86 -9.77
CA LEU A 158 -1.18 4.76 -9.35
C LEU A 158 0.24 5.27 -9.06
N ARG A 159 0.85 4.72 -8.05
CA ARG A 159 2.27 4.87 -7.74
C ARG A 159 3.04 3.68 -8.26
N PHE A 160 4.25 3.93 -8.73
CA PHE A 160 5.13 2.90 -9.26
C PHE A 160 6.49 2.93 -8.58
N SER A 161 7.15 1.79 -8.56
CA SER A 161 8.53 1.68 -8.13
C SER A 161 9.26 0.59 -8.90
N ALA A 162 10.56 0.69 -8.93
CA ALA A 162 11.44 -0.37 -9.43
C ALA A 162 12.67 -0.47 -8.54
N GLY A 163 13.22 -1.68 -8.45
CA GLY A 163 14.34 -1.88 -7.56
C GLY A 163 14.97 -3.26 -7.66
N LEU A 164 15.83 -3.50 -6.71
CA LEU A 164 16.50 -4.77 -6.49
C LEU A 164 16.34 -5.21 -5.04
N GLY A 165 16.36 -6.51 -4.82
CA GLY A 165 16.26 -7.07 -3.48
C GLY A 165 17.00 -8.38 -3.36
N VAL A 166 17.12 -8.83 -2.14
CA VAL A 166 17.66 -10.14 -1.81
C VAL A 166 16.80 -10.78 -0.72
N THR A 167 16.44 -12.03 -0.90
CA THR A 167 15.76 -12.82 0.13
C THR A 167 16.67 -13.97 0.54
N TRP A 168 16.91 -14.07 1.84
CA TRP A 168 17.64 -15.15 2.46
C TRP A 168 16.69 -16.06 3.23
N TYR A 169 16.59 -17.32 2.82
CA TYR A 169 15.76 -18.33 3.48
C TYR A 169 16.54 -18.94 4.64
N THR A 170 16.23 -18.50 5.84
CA THR A 170 16.84 -18.99 7.09
C THR A 170 15.94 -20.03 7.78
N PRO A 171 16.46 -20.83 8.70
CA PRO A 171 15.65 -21.78 9.48
C PRO A 171 14.52 -21.14 10.29
N ILE A 172 14.62 -19.85 10.61
CA ILE A 172 13.62 -19.07 11.35
C ILE A 172 12.64 -18.33 10.43
N GLY A 173 12.80 -18.44 9.12
CA GLY A 173 11.97 -17.79 8.11
C GLY A 173 12.78 -16.93 7.13
N PRO A 174 12.16 -16.44 6.07
CA PRO A 174 12.81 -15.58 5.11
C PRO A 174 13.14 -14.21 5.70
N ILE A 175 14.31 -13.72 5.36
CA ILE A 175 14.76 -12.35 5.64
C ILE A 175 14.96 -11.67 4.31
N SER A 176 14.30 -10.55 4.10
CA SER A 176 14.34 -9.80 2.85
C SER A 176 14.85 -8.38 3.05
N LEU A 177 15.72 -7.94 2.16
CA LEU A 177 16.20 -6.58 2.06
C LEU A 177 15.96 -6.09 0.63
N SER A 178 15.45 -4.90 0.46
CA SER A 178 15.26 -4.28 -0.86
C SER A 178 15.72 -2.84 -0.88
N TYR A 179 16.15 -2.44 -2.08
CA TYR A 179 16.35 -1.06 -2.45
C TYR A 179 15.43 -0.74 -3.62
N ALA A 180 14.54 0.21 -3.44
CA ALA A 180 13.55 0.61 -4.43
C ALA A 180 13.62 2.11 -4.70
N VAL A 181 13.38 2.47 -5.94
CA VAL A 181 13.27 3.86 -6.39
C VAL A 181 11.83 4.11 -6.78
N PRO A 182 11.12 5.01 -6.08
CA PRO A 182 9.81 5.48 -6.48
C PRO A 182 9.85 6.12 -7.88
N ILE A 183 8.81 5.93 -8.66
CA ILE A 183 8.67 6.47 -10.01
C ILE A 183 7.38 7.29 -10.06
N GLY A 184 7.51 8.61 -10.26
CA GLY A 184 6.37 9.51 -10.31
C GLY A 184 5.74 9.77 -8.94
N ASP A 185 6.56 9.76 -7.90
CA ASP A 185 6.19 10.23 -6.56
C ASP A 185 5.63 11.65 -6.60
N LYS A 186 4.76 11.95 -5.68
CA LYS A 186 4.08 13.24 -5.55
C LYS A 186 4.48 13.92 -4.26
N GLU A 187 4.26 15.22 -4.21
CA GLU A 187 4.32 15.97 -2.96
C GLU A 187 3.32 15.36 -1.96
N GLY A 188 3.80 15.04 -0.76
CA GLY A 188 3.04 14.35 0.27
C GLY A 188 3.17 12.82 0.25
N ASP A 189 3.84 12.21 -0.74
CA ASP A 189 4.16 10.78 -0.70
C ASP A 189 5.34 10.52 0.26
N GLU A 190 5.19 9.57 1.17
CA GLU A 190 6.26 9.14 2.06
C GLU A 190 7.05 8.02 1.42
N THR A 191 8.35 8.25 1.23
CA THR A 191 9.22 7.31 0.53
C THR A 191 10.26 6.68 1.44
N GLU A 192 10.37 5.35 1.38
CA GLU A 192 11.38 4.56 2.09
C GLU A 192 12.13 3.68 1.09
N LYS A 193 13.32 4.14 0.64
CA LYS A 193 14.08 3.46 -0.44
C LYS A 193 14.70 2.14 -0.01
N VAL A 194 15.06 1.99 1.26
CA VAL A 194 15.65 0.76 1.80
C VAL A 194 14.67 0.14 2.77
N GLN A 195 14.20 -1.06 2.46
CA GLN A 195 13.20 -1.74 3.25
C GLN A 195 13.68 -3.13 3.67
N PHE A 196 13.36 -3.49 4.88
CA PHE A 196 13.74 -4.76 5.50
C PHE A 196 12.50 -5.47 6.03
N GLN A 197 12.45 -6.79 5.83
CA GLN A 197 11.36 -7.63 6.30
C GLN A 197 11.86 -8.96 6.85
N ILE A 198 11.25 -9.43 7.93
CA ILE A 198 11.41 -10.77 8.49
C ILE A 198 10.08 -11.52 8.37
N GLY A 199 10.11 -12.72 7.84
CA GLY A 199 8.92 -13.53 7.63
C GLY A 199 8.26 -13.32 6.26
N ASN A 200 7.11 -13.97 6.05
CA ASN A 200 6.33 -13.84 4.81
C ASN A 200 5.34 -12.68 4.94
N THR A 201 5.17 -11.95 3.86
CA THR A 201 4.03 -11.03 3.71
C THR A 201 2.81 -11.86 3.30
N PHE A 202 1.76 -11.82 4.10
CA PHE A 202 0.50 -12.52 3.84
C PHE A 202 -0.50 -11.67 3.06
#